data_bc2ee971d06cc1525ecee06419bd8604
#
_entry.id   bc2ee971d06cc1525ecee06419bd8604
#
_cell.length_a   1.000
_cell.length_b   1.000
_cell.length_c   1.000
_cell.angle_alpha   90.00
_cell.angle_beta   90.00
_cell.angle_gamma   90.00
#
_symmetry.space_group_name_H-M   'P 1'
#
loop_
_entity.id
_entity.type
_entity.pdbx_description
1 polymer ?
#
loop_
_entity_poly.entity_id
_entity_poly.type
_entity_poly.pdbx_seq_one_letter_code
_entity_poly.pdbx_strand_id
1 'polypeptide(L)'
;MASIRLTTALRDTIAANALKKSGVVAAEAENEKAFCDLAEKVRVKVLGGKKKADDADAKLAEAMKIEKELHEIGATSFCISRGLRKEIYPSFGGARTRLEYSAGDSVYRLTPCREICLLAADDPLTVEFHRLDDEKRALGQQREEVKVNVYAALNSVSTVKLLLEAWPESKELLPANLDAARAALPALRVGDLNKLIGLPSEEKSEA
;
A
#
# COMPACT_ATOMS: atom_id res chain seq x y z
N MET A 1 32.76 14.78 -14.50
CA MET A 1 31.88 14.32 -13.39
C MET A 1 31.70 12.81 -13.53
N ALA A 2 31.92 12.02 -12.47
CA ALA A 2 31.68 10.59 -12.49
C ALA A 2 30.18 10.34 -12.68
N SER A 3 29.83 9.53 -13.69
CA SER A 3 28.42 9.25 -14.02
C SER A 3 27.84 8.28 -12.99
N ILE A 4 26.76 8.67 -12.32
CA ILE A 4 26.06 7.82 -11.35
C ILE A 4 25.32 6.72 -12.11
N ARG A 5 25.58 5.45 -11.75
CA ARG A 5 24.92 4.30 -12.35
C ARG A 5 23.48 4.16 -11.84
N LEU A 6 22.54 3.87 -12.73
CA LEU A 6 21.16 3.50 -12.39
C LEU A 6 21.12 2.09 -11.78
N THR A 7 21.20 2.01 -10.45
CA THR A 7 21.00 0.76 -9.72
C THR A 7 19.52 0.39 -9.68
N THR A 8 19.19 -0.87 -9.39
CA THR A 8 17.80 -1.33 -9.22
C THR A 8 17.06 -0.48 -8.18
N ALA A 9 17.67 -0.25 -7.00
CA ALA A 9 17.07 0.56 -5.94
C ALA A 9 16.78 2.01 -6.40
N LEU A 10 17.66 2.61 -7.21
CA LEU A 10 17.43 3.96 -7.75
C LEU A 10 16.29 3.96 -8.78
N ARG A 11 16.21 2.93 -9.64
CA ARG A 11 15.09 2.76 -10.59
C ARG A 11 13.76 2.63 -9.86
N ASP A 12 13.71 1.81 -8.81
CA ASP A 12 12.50 1.62 -7.99
C ASP A 12 12.08 2.93 -7.30
N THR A 13 13.04 3.71 -6.82
CA THR A 13 12.77 5.03 -6.22
C THR A 13 12.20 6.00 -7.25
N ILE A 14 12.79 6.07 -8.45
CA ILE A 14 12.29 6.92 -9.53
C ILE A 14 10.88 6.51 -9.96
N ALA A 15 10.63 5.20 -10.11
CA ALA A 15 9.32 4.69 -10.46
C ALA A 15 8.26 4.99 -9.37
N ALA A 16 8.62 4.86 -8.09
CA ALA A 16 7.76 5.22 -6.98
C ALA A 16 7.44 6.74 -6.95
N ASN A 17 8.43 7.59 -7.23
CA ASN A 17 8.23 9.04 -7.32
C ASN A 17 7.37 9.41 -8.53
N ALA A 18 7.53 8.74 -9.67
CA ALA A 18 6.69 8.92 -10.85
C ALA A 18 5.22 8.56 -10.55
N LEU A 19 4.97 7.44 -9.86
CA LEU A 19 3.63 7.06 -9.42
C LEU A 19 3.01 8.10 -8.48
N LYS A 20 3.77 8.64 -7.55
CA LYS A 20 3.28 9.72 -6.67
C LYS A 20 2.94 10.98 -7.49
N LYS A 21 3.80 11.36 -8.42
CA LYS A 21 3.62 12.55 -9.23
C LYS A 21 2.49 12.43 -10.24
N SER A 22 2.19 11.22 -10.74
CA SER A 22 1.04 10.98 -11.62
C SER A 22 -0.32 11.15 -10.94
N GLY A 23 -0.37 11.27 -9.61
CA GLY A 23 -1.60 11.38 -8.84
C GLY A 23 -2.32 10.04 -8.60
N VAL A 24 -1.90 8.95 -9.24
CA VAL A 24 -2.57 7.63 -9.10
C VAL A 24 -2.58 7.16 -7.66
N VAL A 25 -1.47 7.32 -6.92
CA VAL A 25 -1.39 6.91 -5.51
C VAL A 25 -2.36 7.70 -4.63
N ALA A 26 -2.55 8.99 -4.90
CA ALA A 26 -3.51 9.82 -4.17
C ALA A 26 -4.95 9.40 -4.50
N ALA A 27 -5.25 9.18 -5.79
CA ALA A 27 -6.57 8.72 -6.21
C ALA A 27 -6.91 7.31 -5.69
N GLU A 28 -5.95 6.39 -5.63
CA GLU A 28 -6.12 5.08 -4.99
C GLU A 28 -6.47 5.22 -3.49
N ALA A 29 -5.81 6.14 -2.78
CA ALA A 29 -6.09 6.38 -1.36
C ALA A 29 -7.48 7.01 -1.15
N GLU A 30 -7.92 7.91 -2.03
CA GLU A 30 -9.26 8.49 -2.01
C GLU A 30 -10.33 7.43 -2.31
N ASN A 31 -10.10 6.57 -3.30
CA ASN A 31 -11.00 5.47 -3.62
C ASN A 31 -11.11 4.47 -2.46
N GLU A 32 -9.99 4.11 -1.80
CA GLU A 32 -10.01 3.24 -0.61
C GLU A 32 -10.79 3.87 0.54
N LYS A 33 -10.63 5.18 0.78
CA LYS A 33 -11.43 5.90 1.76
C LYS A 33 -12.91 5.87 1.43
N ALA A 34 -13.28 6.08 0.16
CA ALA A 34 -14.67 6.00 -0.30
C ALA A 34 -15.25 4.60 -0.10
N PHE A 35 -14.46 3.53 -0.29
CA PHE A 35 -14.88 2.17 0.06
C PHE A 35 -15.11 1.99 1.56
N CYS A 36 -14.29 2.58 2.43
CA CYS A 36 -14.49 2.54 3.87
C CYS A 36 -15.80 3.25 4.26
N ASP A 37 -16.06 4.43 3.68
CA ASP A 37 -17.29 5.19 3.91
C ASP A 37 -18.53 4.42 3.41
N LEU A 38 -18.43 3.76 2.26
CA LEU A 38 -19.48 2.88 1.74
C LEU A 38 -19.72 1.70 2.68
N ALA A 39 -18.65 1.07 3.18
CA ALA A 39 -18.75 -0.04 4.12
C ALA A 39 -19.50 0.34 5.40
N GLU A 40 -19.27 1.54 5.93
CA GLU A 40 -20.03 2.06 7.09
C GLU A 40 -21.50 2.25 6.76
N LYS A 41 -21.83 2.85 5.62
CA LYS A 41 -23.22 3.00 5.16
C LYS A 41 -23.93 1.64 5.04
N VAL A 42 -23.25 0.65 4.46
CA VAL A 42 -23.78 -0.73 4.31
C VAL A 42 -24.00 -1.36 5.68
N ARG A 43 -23.03 -1.25 6.61
CA ARG A 43 -23.11 -1.74 7.98
C ARG A 43 -24.34 -1.16 8.72
N VAL A 44 -24.51 0.17 8.66
CA VAL A 44 -25.64 0.86 9.28
C VAL A 44 -26.96 0.38 8.70
N LYS A 45 -27.07 0.21 7.38
CA LYS A 45 -28.27 -0.27 6.71
C LYS A 45 -28.62 -1.72 7.11
N VAL A 46 -27.65 -2.60 7.08
CA VAL A 46 -27.83 -4.05 7.37
C VAL A 46 -28.18 -4.27 8.84
N LEU A 47 -27.61 -3.49 9.76
CA LEU A 47 -27.94 -3.57 11.20
C LEU A 47 -29.27 -2.89 11.53
N GLY A 48 -29.92 -2.24 10.57
CA GLY A 48 -31.24 -1.61 10.77
C GLY A 48 -31.18 -0.23 11.40
N GLY A 49 -30.15 0.53 11.09
CA GLY A 49 -29.98 1.94 11.42
C GLY A 49 -28.82 2.23 12.38
N LYS A 50 -28.42 3.51 12.42
CA LYS A 50 -27.24 3.98 13.14
C LYS A 50 -27.25 3.59 14.63
N LYS A 51 -28.39 3.80 15.33
CA LYS A 51 -28.50 3.45 16.74
C LYS A 51 -28.15 1.99 17.03
N LYS A 52 -28.68 1.06 16.21
CA LYS A 52 -28.38 -0.38 16.37
C LYS A 52 -26.94 -0.71 16.04
N ALA A 53 -26.34 0.01 15.08
CA ALA A 53 -24.95 -0.13 14.74
C ALA A 53 -24.04 0.34 15.90
N ASP A 54 -24.34 1.50 16.47
CA ASP A 54 -23.62 2.05 17.62
C ASP A 54 -23.77 1.15 18.87
N ASP A 55 -24.98 0.61 19.14
CA ASP A 55 -25.23 -0.35 20.23
C ASP A 55 -24.44 -1.67 20.02
N ALA A 56 -24.30 -2.12 18.77
CA ALA A 56 -23.51 -3.31 18.45
C ALA A 56 -22.01 -3.06 18.69
N ASP A 57 -21.51 -1.89 18.32
CA ASP A 57 -20.10 -1.50 18.54
C ASP A 57 -19.79 -1.37 20.03
N ALA A 58 -20.69 -0.76 20.80
CA ALA A 58 -20.52 -0.65 22.25
C ALA A 58 -20.43 -2.02 22.92
N LYS A 59 -21.31 -2.95 22.55
CA LYS A 59 -21.27 -4.35 23.06
C LYS A 59 -20.02 -5.10 22.64
N LEU A 60 -19.56 -4.89 21.41
CA LEU A 60 -18.33 -5.51 20.93
C LEU A 60 -17.11 -4.96 21.68
N ALA A 61 -17.05 -3.66 21.93
CA ALA A 61 -15.99 -3.03 22.71
C ALA A 61 -15.96 -3.54 24.16
N GLU A 62 -17.13 -3.72 24.79
CA GLU A 62 -17.26 -4.31 26.12
C GLU A 62 -16.74 -5.76 26.15
N ALA A 63 -17.11 -6.55 25.16
CA ALA A 63 -16.63 -7.95 25.05
C ALA A 63 -15.11 -8.02 24.83
N MET A 64 -14.53 -7.13 24.03
CA MET A 64 -13.08 -7.03 23.83
C MET A 64 -12.35 -6.64 25.13
N LYS A 65 -12.95 -5.77 25.93
CA LYS A 65 -12.42 -5.43 27.26
C LYS A 65 -12.40 -6.64 28.19
N ILE A 66 -13.49 -7.40 28.24
CA ILE A 66 -13.59 -8.63 29.03
C ILE A 66 -12.54 -9.66 28.57
N GLU A 67 -12.36 -9.82 27.25
CA GLU A 67 -11.33 -10.70 26.71
C GLU A 67 -9.93 -10.29 27.19
N LYS A 68 -9.61 -9.01 27.17
CA LYS A 68 -8.33 -8.49 27.65
C LYS A 68 -8.14 -8.79 29.15
N GLU A 69 -9.16 -8.55 29.98
CA GLU A 69 -9.13 -8.85 31.41
C GLU A 69 -8.91 -10.35 31.68
N LEU A 70 -9.55 -11.23 30.89
CA LEU A 70 -9.36 -12.67 30.97
C LEU A 70 -7.93 -13.11 30.60
N HIS A 71 -7.33 -12.46 29.62
CA HIS A 71 -5.92 -12.69 29.28
C HIS A 71 -4.97 -12.25 30.40
N GLU A 72 -5.25 -11.12 31.04
CA GLU A 72 -4.44 -10.59 32.16
C GLU A 72 -4.43 -11.51 33.38
N ILE A 73 -5.51 -12.24 33.64
CA ILE A 73 -5.59 -13.26 34.72
C ILE A 73 -5.12 -14.67 34.28
N GLY A 74 -4.55 -14.81 33.07
CA GLY A 74 -3.99 -16.06 32.59
C GLY A 74 -4.95 -17.00 31.86
N ALA A 75 -6.19 -16.57 31.58
CA ALA A 75 -7.16 -17.34 30.80
C ALA A 75 -6.87 -17.24 29.28
N THR A 76 -5.65 -17.60 28.87
CA THR A 76 -5.12 -17.34 27.52
C THR A 76 -5.75 -18.17 26.40
N SER A 77 -6.49 -19.25 26.72
CA SER A 77 -7.15 -20.10 25.74
C SER A 77 -8.53 -19.60 25.30
N PHE A 78 -9.03 -18.56 25.94
CA PHE A 78 -10.35 -18.00 25.65
C PHE A 78 -10.26 -16.84 24.67
N CYS A 79 -10.85 -16.95 23.49
CA CYS A 79 -10.82 -15.95 22.43
C CYS A 79 -12.25 -15.54 22.06
N ILE A 80 -12.77 -14.53 22.73
CA ILE A 80 -14.12 -13.99 22.49
C ILE A 80 -14.15 -13.21 21.17
N SER A 81 -13.10 -12.44 20.87
CA SER A 81 -13.04 -11.58 19.70
C SER A 81 -13.17 -12.31 18.37
N ARG A 82 -12.68 -13.57 18.27
CA ARG A 82 -12.86 -14.38 17.07
C ARG A 82 -14.31 -14.78 16.82
N GLY A 83 -15.10 -14.98 17.89
CA GLY A 83 -16.53 -15.30 17.79
C GLY A 83 -17.43 -14.07 17.58
N LEU A 84 -16.93 -12.88 17.89
CA LEU A 84 -17.67 -11.61 17.83
C LEU A 84 -17.36 -10.78 16.60
N ARG A 85 -16.39 -11.18 15.77
CA ARG A 85 -16.23 -10.61 14.42
C ARG A 85 -17.47 -10.92 13.61
N LYS A 86 -18.40 -9.95 13.58
CA LYS A 86 -19.53 -10.05 12.66
C LYS A 86 -19.06 -9.75 11.26
N GLU A 87 -19.08 -10.77 10.45
CA GLU A 87 -18.93 -10.65 9.02
C GLU A 87 -20.31 -10.42 8.43
N ILE A 88 -20.50 -9.33 7.73
CA ILE A 88 -21.70 -9.07 6.95
C ILE A 88 -21.31 -9.30 5.50
N TYR A 89 -22.17 -10.01 4.76
CA TYR A 89 -21.93 -10.38 3.37
C TYR A 89 -22.90 -9.66 2.45
N PRO A 90 -22.70 -8.37 2.13
CA PRO A 90 -23.57 -7.68 1.18
C PRO A 90 -23.39 -8.25 -0.22
N SER A 91 -24.50 -8.53 -0.91
CA SER A 91 -24.53 -8.81 -2.35
C SER A 91 -24.95 -7.55 -3.08
N PHE A 92 -24.07 -7.03 -3.90
CA PHE A 92 -24.32 -5.85 -4.72
C PHE A 92 -24.73 -6.32 -6.13
N GLY A 93 -26.02 -6.41 -6.39
CA GLY A 93 -26.52 -6.82 -7.71
C GLY A 93 -25.96 -8.15 -8.23
N GLY A 94 -25.72 -9.12 -7.32
CA GLY A 94 -25.13 -10.42 -7.66
C GLY A 94 -23.63 -10.55 -7.39
N ALA A 95 -22.90 -9.45 -7.23
CA ALA A 95 -21.52 -9.49 -6.74
C ALA A 95 -21.53 -9.66 -5.22
N ARG A 96 -20.86 -10.70 -4.73
CA ARG A 96 -20.79 -11.04 -3.31
C ARG A 96 -19.58 -10.37 -2.68
N THR A 97 -19.81 -9.66 -1.60
CA THR A 97 -18.78 -8.97 -0.83
C THR A 97 -18.86 -9.34 0.64
N ARG A 98 -17.73 -9.31 1.29
CA ARG A 98 -17.61 -9.50 2.74
C ARG A 98 -17.30 -8.16 3.36
N LEU A 99 -18.11 -7.74 4.35
CA LEU A 99 -17.84 -6.59 5.19
C LEU A 99 -17.32 -7.08 6.54
N GLU A 100 -16.05 -6.85 6.81
CA GLU A 100 -15.45 -7.04 8.13
C GLU A 100 -15.51 -5.73 8.89
N TYR A 101 -15.94 -5.79 10.15
CA TYR A 101 -15.86 -4.65 11.05
C TYR A 101 -15.45 -5.09 12.46
N SER A 102 -14.70 -4.24 13.16
CA SER A 102 -14.33 -4.42 14.55
C SER A 102 -14.58 -3.13 15.32
N ALA A 103 -15.02 -3.23 16.56
CA ALA A 103 -15.10 -2.07 17.44
C ALA A 103 -13.69 -1.64 17.86
N GLY A 104 -13.38 -0.36 17.74
CA GLY A 104 -12.15 0.22 18.27
C GLY A 104 -11.17 0.76 17.24
N ASP A 105 -10.78 -0.01 16.24
CA ASP A 105 -10.04 0.48 15.06
C ASP A 105 -10.88 0.19 13.83
N SER A 106 -11.56 1.23 13.35
CA SER A 106 -12.55 1.16 12.27
C SER A 106 -11.91 0.81 10.92
N VAL A 107 -11.50 -0.43 10.76
CA VAL A 107 -11.12 -0.94 9.46
C VAL A 107 -12.29 -1.70 8.88
N TYR A 108 -13.15 -0.98 8.16
CA TYR A 108 -14.18 -1.60 7.33
C TYR A 108 -13.53 -2.07 6.03
N ARG A 109 -13.61 -3.38 5.75
CA ARG A 109 -13.11 -3.94 4.49
C ARG A 109 -14.24 -4.60 3.74
N LEU A 110 -14.50 -4.13 2.52
CA LEU A 110 -15.32 -4.83 1.55
C LEU A 110 -14.38 -5.75 0.74
N THR A 111 -14.56 -7.06 0.92
CA THR A 111 -13.77 -8.07 0.20
C THR A 111 -14.70 -8.94 -0.63
N PRO A 112 -14.37 -9.32 -1.87
CA PRO A 112 -15.17 -10.27 -2.65
C PRO A 112 -15.34 -11.60 -1.89
N CYS A 113 -16.58 -12.10 -1.77
CA CYS A 113 -16.90 -13.32 -1.03
C CYS A 113 -18.01 -14.13 -1.72
N ARG A 114 -18.19 -15.39 -1.32
CA ARG A 114 -19.14 -16.34 -1.94
C ARG A 114 -20.53 -16.39 -1.29
N GLU A 115 -20.79 -15.65 -0.21
CA GLU A 115 -22.04 -15.77 0.56
C GLU A 115 -22.95 -14.55 0.43
N ILE A 116 -24.21 -14.69 0.82
CA ILE A 116 -25.35 -13.87 0.36
C ILE A 116 -25.60 -12.69 1.28
N CYS A 117 -25.76 -11.50 0.73
CA CYS A 117 -26.52 -10.41 1.34
C CYS A 117 -27.35 -9.67 0.30
N LEU A 118 -28.43 -9.07 0.80
CA LEU A 118 -29.62 -8.69 0.06
C LEU A 118 -29.67 -7.17 -0.15
N LEU A 119 -28.78 -6.63 -0.97
CA LEU A 119 -28.99 -5.30 -1.54
C LEU A 119 -29.48 -5.45 -2.99
N ALA A 120 -30.60 -4.85 -3.31
CA ALA A 120 -31.13 -4.87 -4.66
C ALA A 120 -30.18 -4.22 -5.66
N ALA A 121 -30.24 -4.60 -6.93
CA ALA A 121 -29.37 -4.06 -7.96
C ALA A 121 -29.52 -2.54 -8.16
N ASP A 122 -30.72 -2.02 -7.92
CA ASP A 122 -31.09 -0.60 -7.99
C ASP A 122 -30.86 0.16 -6.68
N ASP A 123 -30.37 -0.50 -5.63
CA ASP A 123 -30.03 0.16 -4.36
C ASP A 123 -28.91 1.18 -4.58
N PRO A 124 -29.03 2.42 -4.06
CA PRO A 124 -27.99 3.43 -4.20
C PRO A 124 -26.60 2.97 -3.72
N LEU A 125 -26.53 2.13 -2.67
CA LEU A 125 -25.26 1.58 -2.19
C LEU A 125 -24.66 0.56 -3.18
N THR A 126 -25.52 -0.18 -3.90
CA THR A 126 -25.07 -1.09 -4.97
C THR A 126 -24.49 -0.30 -6.14
N VAL A 127 -25.16 0.77 -6.56
CA VAL A 127 -24.66 1.65 -7.62
C VAL A 127 -23.35 2.29 -7.23
N GLU A 128 -23.24 2.80 -5.98
CA GLU A 128 -22.00 3.38 -5.46
C GLU A 128 -20.86 2.35 -5.41
N PHE A 129 -21.13 1.11 -5.00
CA PHE A 129 -20.16 0.03 -4.98
C PHE A 129 -19.58 -0.25 -6.37
N HIS A 130 -20.44 -0.43 -7.38
CA HIS A 130 -19.98 -0.71 -8.73
C HIS A 130 -19.16 0.43 -9.31
N ARG A 131 -19.58 1.68 -9.08
CA ARG A 131 -18.81 2.86 -9.49
C ARG A 131 -17.39 2.85 -8.88
N LEU A 132 -17.28 2.60 -7.58
CA LEU A 132 -15.98 2.57 -6.89
C LEU A 132 -15.10 1.38 -7.34
N ASP A 133 -15.72 0.23 -7.64
CA ASP A 133 -14.99 -0.95 -8.13
C ASP A 133 -14.46 -0.73 -9.55
N ASP A 134 -15.24 -0.10 -10.42
CA ASP A 134 -14.80 0.27 -11.77
C ASP A 134 -13.68 1.32 -11.73
N GLU A 135 -13.79 2.33 -10.85
CA GLU A 135 -12.75 3.32 -10.60
C GLU A 135 -11.45 2.67 -10.09
N LYS A 136 -11.56 1.74 -9.13
CA LYS A 136 -10.40 0.97 -8.61
C LYS A 136 -9.70 0.19 -9.72
N ARG A 137 -10.46 -0.45 -10.62
CA ARG A 137 -9.90 -1.17 -11.78
C ARG A 137 -9.19 -0.23 -12.74
N ALA A 138 -9.80 0.93 -13.04
CA ALA A 138 -9.19 1.94 -13.91
C ALA A 138 -7.88 2.49 -13.33
N LEU A 139 -7.85 2.80 -12.01
CA LEU A 139 -6.65 3.22 -11.30
C LEU A 139 -5.57 2.15 -11.31
N GLY A 140 -5.93 0.88 -11.13
CA GLY A 140 -5.00 -0.25 -11.23
C GLY A 140 -4.38 -0.36 -12.62
N GLN A 141 -5.16 -0.20 -13.68
CA GLN A 141 -4.65 -0.18 -15.05
C GLN A 141 -3.71 1.01 -15.29
N GLN A 142 -4.10 2.20 -14.87
CA GLN A 142 -3.27 3.41 -14.98
C GLN A 142 -1.95 3.27 -14.21
N ARG A 143 -1.98 2.67 -13.02
CA ARG A 143 -0.78 2.38 -12.23
C ARG A 143 0.19 1.46 -12.97
N GLU A 144 -0.31 0.37 -13.57
CA GLU A 144 0.53 -0.54 -14.35
C GLU A 144 1.05 0.12 -15.62
N GLU A 145 0.26 0.94 -16.31
CA GLU A 145 0.71 1.69 -17.48
C GLU A 145 1.86 2.65 -17.11
N VAL A 146 1.72 3.45 -16.05
CA VAL A 146 2.77 4.33 -15.55
C VAL A 146 4.04 3.54 -15.23
N LYS A 147 3.93 2.41 -14.51
CA LYS A 147 5.08 1.55 -14.19
C LYS A 147 5.77 1.04 -15.44
N VAL A 148 5.04 0.44 -16.37
CA VAL A 148 5.59 -0.15 -17.59
C VAL A 148 6.35 0.91 -18.38
N ASN A 149 5.77 2.10 -18.58
CA ASN A 149 6.38 3.18 -19.35
C ASN A 149 7.64 3.72 -18.65
N VAL A 150 7.58 3.93 -17.34
CA VAL A 150 8.73 4.41 -16.56
C VAL A 150 9.86 3.39 -16.56
N TYR A 151 9.58 2.10 -16.32
CA TYR A 151 10.61 1.07 -16.35
C TYR A 151 11.17 0.85 -17.76
N ALA A 152 10.38 0.99 -18.82
CA ALA A 152 10.89 0.94 -20.19
C ALA A 152 11.92 2.06 -20.43
N ALA A 153 11.62 3.29 -20.00
CA ALA A 153 12.56 4.41 -20.09
C ALA A 153 13.82 4.19 -19.24
N LEU A 154 13.67 3.73 -17.98
CA LEU A 154 14.79 3.48 -17.07
C LEU A 154 15.69 2.32 -17.52
N ASN A 155 15.15 1.32 -18.19
CA ASN A 155 15.91 0.17 -18.68
C ASN A 155 16.66 0.45 -19.99
N SER A 156 16.26 1.47 -20.72
CA SER A 156 16.94 1.90 -21.95
C SER A 156 18.28 2.59 -21.68
N VAL A 157 18.55 3.03 -20.44
CA VAL A 157 19.74 3.79 -20.06
C VAL A 157 20.44 3.18 -18.86
N SER A 158 21.76 3.40 -18.75
CA SER A 158 22.59 2.81 -17.69
C SER A 158 23.00 3.79 -16.59
N THR A 159 22.89 5.09 -16.84
CA THR A 159 23.37 6.14 -15.93
C THR A 159 22.36 7.28 -15.82
N VAL A 160 22.41 7.99 -14.68
CA VAL A 160 21.58 9.17 -14.43
C VAL A 160 21.83 10.27 -15.48
N LYS A 161 23.08 10.43 -15.96
CA LYS A 161 23.39 11.41 -17.00
C LYS A 161 22.62 11.11 -18.28
N LEU A 162 22.67 9.85 -18.76
CA LEU A 162 21.95 9.43 -19.97
C LEU A 162 20.43 9.51 -19.79
N LEU A 163 19.93 9.26 -18.55
CA LEU A 163 18.53 9.42 -18.25
C LEU A 163 18.10 10.88 -18.42
N LEU A 164 18.85 11.81 -17.85
CA LEU A 164 18.54 13.26 -17.95
C LEU A 164 18.72 13.81 -19.36
N GLU A 165 19.59 13.23 -20.17
CA GLU A 165 19.74 13.57 -21.59
C GLU A 165 18.53 13.07 -22.41
N ALA A 166 18.04 11.85 -22.12
CA ALA A 166 16.90 11.26 -22.84
C ALA A 166 15.53 11.72 -22.28
N TRP A 167 15.47 12.03 -20.99
CA TRP A 167 14.25 12.44 -20.28
C TRP A 167 14.57 13.52 -19.23
N PRO A 168 14.70 14.80 -19.64
CA PRO A 168 15.11 15.92 -18.76
C PRO A 168 14.20 16.12 -17.54
N GLU A 169 12.89 15.89 -17.70
CA GLU A 169 11.88 16.06 -16.65
C GLU A 169 12.04 15.01 -15.52
N SER A 170 12.72 13.90 -15.79
CA SER A 170 13.03 12.87 -14.79
C SER A 170 13.90 13.41 -13.64
N LYS A 171 14.49 14.61 -13.77
CA LYS A 171 15.20 15.29 -12.69
C LYS A 171 14.34 15.47 -11.44
N GLU A 172 13.05 15.74 -11.60
CA GLU A 172 12.11 15.91 -10.49
C GLU A 172 11.75 14.58 -9.78
N LEU A 173 12.07 13.46 -10.42
CA LEU A 173 11.83 12.12 -9.89
C LEU A 173 13.03 11.55 -9.13
N LEU A 174 14.19 12.21 -9.25
CA LEU A 174 15.41 11.80 -8.56
C LEU A 174 15.30 12.09 -7.05
N PRO A 175 15.86 11.23 -6.19
CA PRO A 175 15.89 11.50 -4.75
C PRO A 175 16.76 12.73 -4.45
N ALA A 176 16.28 13.58 -3.51
CA ALA A 176 16.94 14.82 -3.13
C ALA A 176 18.37 14.63 -2.57
N ASN A 177 18.68 13.45 -2.06
CA ASN A 177 19.96 13.10 -1.46
C ASN A 177 20.85 12.24 -2.38
N LEU A 178 20.68 12.33 -3.69
CA LEU A 178 21.45 11.54 -4.65
C LEU A 178 22.96 11.71 -4.46
N ASP A 179 23.41 12.93 -4.11
CA ASP A 179 24.82 13.22 -3.83
C ASP A 179 25.26 12.70 -2.45
N ALA A 180 24.37 12.67 -1.47
CA ALA A 180 24.65 12.13 -0.13
C ALA A 180 24.77 10.60 -0.15
N ALA A 181 23.98 9.91 -0.97
CA ALA A 181 24.12 8.46 -1.18
C ALA A 181 25.47 8.09 -1.80
N ARG A 182 26.07 8.99 -2.57
CA ARG A 182 27.42 8.86 -3.10
C ARG A 182 28.49 8.99 -2.01
N ALA A 183 28.27 9.84 -1.01
CA ALA A 183 29.19 10.02 0.12
C ALA A 183 29.12 8.87 1.14
N ALA A 184 28.01 8.14 1.19
CA ALA A 184 27.79 7.01 2.10
C ALA A 184 28.34 5.68 1.60
N LEU A 185 28.76 5.57 0.33
CA LEU A 185 29.53 4.42 -0.13
C LEU A 185 30.94 4.55 0.50
N PRO A 186 31.35 3.62 1.39
CA PRO A 186 32.71 3.64 1.90
C PRO A 186 33.65 3.61 0.69
N ALA A 187 34.58 4.53 0.63
CA ALA A 187 35.61 4.49 -0.40
C ALA A 187 36.27 3.11 -0.29
N LEU A 188 35.99 2.24 -1.24
CA LEU A 188 36.63 0.94 -1.35
C LEU A 188 38.14 1.23 -1.42
N ARG A 189 38.84 1.02 -0.32
CA ARG A 189 40.29 1.10 -0.31
C ARG A 189 40.79 -0.15 -1.02
N VAL A 190 41.03 -0.01 -2.31
CA VAL A 190 41.48 -1.10 -3.18
C VAL A 190 42.74 -1.77 -2.62
N GLY A 191 43.61 -1.00 -1.93
CA GLY A 191 44.77 -1.51 -1.28
C GLY A 191 44.47 -2.47 -0.11
N ASP A 192 43.43 -2.19 0.69
CA ASP A 192 42.99 -3.08 1.77
C ASP A 192 42.34 -4.36 1.23
N LEU A 193 41.63 -4.26 0.12
CA LEU A 193 41.02 -5.40 -0.58
C LEU A 193 42.11 -6.29 -1.21
N ASN A 194 43.12 -5.69 -1.84
CA ASN A 194 44.24 -6.42 -2.43
C ASN A 194 45.05 -7.18 -1.35
N LYS A 195 45.28 -6.56 -0.15
CA LYS A 195 45.90 -7.25 1.00
C LYS A 195 45.05 -8.44 1.47
N LEU A 196 43.72 -8.29 1.50
CA LEU A 196 42.83 -9.33 2.00
C LEU A 196 42.80 -10.56 1.07
N ILE A 197 42.94 -10.36 -0.24
CA ILE A 197 42.86 -11.42 -1.27
C ILE A 197 44.25 -11.84 -1.81
N GLY A 198 45.35 -11.29 -1.23
CA GLY A 198 46.72 -11.67 -1.62
C GLY A 198 47.17 -11.15 -2.99
N LEU A 199 46.55 -10.08 -3.49
CA LEU A 199 46.98 -9.41 -4.72
C LEU A 199 48.06 -8.34 -4.40
N PRO A 200 49.01 -8.07 -5.32
CA PRO A 200 50.02 -7.03 -5.14
C PRO A 200 49.33 -5.65 -5.01
N SER A 201 49.62 -4.95 -3.90
CA SER A 201 49.19 -3.56 -3.73
C SER A 201 50.28 -2.67 -4.30
N GLU A 202 50.01 -1.88 -5.32
CA GLU A 202 50.90 -0.81 -5.77
C GLU A 202 50.97 0.25 -4.66
N GLU A 203 52.03 0.21 -3.86
CA GLU A 203 52.43 1.34 -3.06
C GLU A 203 52.97 2.40 -4.01
N LYS A 204 52.17 3.47 -4.27
CA LYS A 204 52.73 4.68 -4.87
C LYS A 204 53.77 5.21 -3.92
N SER A 205 55.01 4.99 -4.24
CA SER A 205 56.14 5.70 -3.63
C SER A 205 55.96 7.18 -3.97
N GLU A 206 55.54 7.96 -2.97
CA GLU A 206 55.70 9.42 -3.02
C GLU A 206 57.19 9.70 -2.99
N ALA A 207 57.72 10.23 -4.10
CA ALA A 207 59.00 10.89 -4.19
C ALA A 207 58.75 12.39 -4.35
#